data_6d55b0c6eaf75c3e83e57ec091faf603
#
_entry.id   6d55b0c6eaf75c3e83e57ec091faf603
#
_cell.length_a   1.000
_cell.length_b   1.000
_cell.length_c   1.000
_cell.angle_alpha   90.00
_cell.angle_beta   90.00
_cell.angle_gamma   90.00
#
_symmetry.space_group_name_H-M   'P 1'
#
loop_
_entity.id
_entity.type
_entity.pdbx_description
1 polymer ?
#
loop_
_entity_poly.entity_id
_entity_poly.type
_entity_poly.pdbx_seq_one_letter_code
_entity_poly.pdbx_strand_id
1 'polypeptide(L)'
;MRRYCCHRPEPLYYLGLLRSWINNRTQGRTRKERTISQLLRLRLPVRSRHAHLDGVWFDFLEPLPGGPAIFTGHVDGLITLNLNEADPARRAAIQEQMGEHYRTLAGHLRHELAHYYWQLFSRDPVWLGQCRTVFGDDRQDYNQALASYHQRGPAPDWATRFISAYASSHPWEDWAETFAHYLHMEEALHTARWLGLDLRRLHLRVDSFDRTALQPDRAPALDQLFLDAIDRWVLLSLTANELNAALGHPLAYPFVLNPAIVAKLHTVHQSLQRFASSAPLML
;
A
#
# COMPACT_ATOMS: atom_id res chain seq x y z
N MET A 1 5.57 26.99 3.56
CA MET A 1 4.94 25.67 3.70
C MET A 1 3.44 25.88 3.86
N ARG A 2 2.64 25.46 2.89
CA ARG A 2 1.18 25.60 2.96
C ARG A 2 0.62 24.25 3.39
N ARG A 3 -0.02 24.18 4.56
CA ARG A 3 -0.73 23.01 5.06
C ARG A 3 -2.20 23.12 4.65
N TYR A 4 -2.72 22.07 4.05
CA TYR A 4 -4.12 21.98 3.65
C TYR A 4 -4.76 20.82 4.40
N CYS A 5 -5.45 21.15 5.49
CA CYS A 5 -6.21 20.20 6.26
C CYS A 5 -7.54 19.89 5.55
N CYS A 6 -7.97 18.65 5.50
CA CYS A 6 -9.16 18.20 4.78
C CYS A 6 -10.49 18.87 5.18
N HIS A 7 -10.49 19.80 6.15
CA HIS A 7 -11.71 20.29 6.80
C HIS A 7 -11.82 21.81 6.93
N ARG A 8 -11.04 22.62 6.17
CA ARG A 8 -11.28 24.07 6.12
C ARG A 8 -11.63 24.52 4.72
N PRO A 9 -12.73 25.29 4.51
CA PRO A 9 -12.94 26.04 3.29
C PRO A 9 -11.95 27.21 3.28
N GLU A 10 -11.09 27.28 2.26
CA GLU A 10 -10.12 28.35 2.06
C GLU A 10 -10.60 29.31 0.96
N PRO A 11 -10.34 30.62 1.09
CA PRO A 11 -10.73 31.61 0.10
C PRO A 11 -9.90 31.53 -1.19
N LEU A 12 -10.57 31.81 -2.28
CA LEU A 12 -10.14 31.83 -3.66
C LEU A 12 -9.00 32.85 -3.93
N TYR A 13 -7.77 32.39 -4.01
CA TYR A 13 -6.70 33.19 -4.63
C TYR A 13 -5.77 32.29 -5.45
N TYR A 14 -5.60 32.64 -6.76
CA TYR A 14 -4.71 32.08 -7.80
C TYR A 14 -5.37 31.23 -8.90
N LEU A 15 -5.80 31.90 -9.98
CA LEU A 15 -6.53 31.28 -11.11
C LEU A 15 -5.68 30.50 -12.15
N GLY A 16 -4.40 30.69 -12.23
CA GLY A 16 -3.55 30.03 -13.24
C GLY A 16 -2.83 28.75 -12.73
N LEU A 17 -2.35 28.78 -11.50
CA LEU A 17 -1.86 27.60 -10.76
C LEU A 17 -3.01 26.70 -10.30
N LEU A 18 -4.22 27.25 -10.30
CA LEU A 18 -5.44 26.59 -9.79
C LEU A 18 -5.85 25.36 -10.63
N ARG A 19 -5.65 25.33 -11.95
CA ARG A 19 -6.10 24.19 -12.78
C ARG A 19 -5.25 22.93 -12.54
N SER A 20 -3.94 23.06 -12.52
CA SER A 20 -3.05 21.95 -12.19
C SER A 20 -3.25 21.53 -10.73
N TRP A 21 -3.32 22.50 -9.82
CA TRP A 21 -3.55 22.29 -8.40
C TRP A 21 -4.93 21.68 -8.08
N ILE A 22 -6.01 22.15 -8.71
CA ILE A 22 -7.36 21.55 -8.57
C ILE A 22 -7.33 20.11 -9.07
N ASN A 23 -6.67 19.85 -10.19
CA ASN A 23 -6.60 18.51 -10.78
C ASN A 23 -5.80 17.54 -9.85
N ASN A 24 -4.65 17.98 -9.37
CA ASN A 24 -3.81 17.19 -8.46
C ASN A 24 -4.48 16.96 -7.09
N ARG A 25 -5.13 18.00 -6.54
CA ARG A 25 -5.92 17.90 -5.30
C ARG A 25 -7.13 16.99 -5.48
N THR A 26 -7.83 17.08 -6.61
CA THR A 26 -8.98 16.22 -6.92
C THR A 26 -8.54 14.76 -7.05
N GLN A 27 -7.42 14.48 -7.73
CA GLN A 27 -6.86 13.13 -7.81
C GLN A 27 -6.46 12.60 -6.43
N GLY A 28 -5.77 13.39 -5.62
CA GLY A 28 -5.39 13.02 -4.26
C GLY A 28 -6.60 12.72 -3.39
N ARG A 29 -7.63 13.57 -3.44
CA ARG A 29 -8.89 13.38 -2.73
C ARG A 29 -9.62 12.11 -3.17
N THR A 30 -9.78 11.89 -4.47
CA THR A 30 -10.45 10.70 -5.02
C THR A 30 -9.71 9.41 -4.62
N ARG A 31 -8.36 9.41 -4.65
CA ARG A 31 -7.57 8.25 -4.22
C ARG A 31 -7.72 8.00 -2.73
N LYS A 32 -7.68 9.04 -1.90
CA LYS A 32 -7.94 8.94 -0.46
C LYS A 32 -9.33 8.37 -0.19
N GLU A 33 -10.38 8.93 -0.79
CA GLU A 33 -11.76 8.49 -0.59
C GLU A 33 -11.94 7.02 -0.97
N ARG A 34 -11.37 6.59 -2.09
CA ARG A 34 -11.39 5.18 -2.51
C ARG A 34 -10.65 4.28 -1.52
N THR A 35 -9.48 4.69 -1.05
CA THR A 35 -8.71 3.90 -0.07
C THR A 35 -9.44 3.82 1.27
N ILE A 36 -10.00 4.94 1.77
CA ILE A 36 -10.82 4.93 3.00
C ILE A 36 -12.03 4.02 2.84
N SER A 37 -12.74 4.08 1.71
CA SER A 37 -13.86 3.18 1.43
C SER A 37 -13.45 1.71 1.43
N GLN A 38 -12.27 1.38 0.91
CA GLN A 38 -11.69 0.05 0.98
C GLN A 38 -11.43 -0.38 2.43
N LEU A 39 -10.80 0.48 3.24
CA LEU A 39 -10.53 0.17 4.65
C LEU A 39 -11.82 -0.06 5.44
N LEU A 40 -12.85 0.76 5.21
CA LEU A 40 -14.16 0.58 5.83
C LEU A 40 -14.83 -0.73 5.40
N ARG A 41 -14.75 -1.12 4.12
CA ARG A 41 -15.23 -2.41 3.63
C ARG A 41 -14.51 -3.59 4.31
N LEU A 42 -13.21 -3.44 4.57
CA LEU A 42 -12.40 -4.40 5.32
C LEU A 42 -12.63 -4.32 6.84
N ARG A 43 -13.53 -3.44 7.31
CA ARG A 43 -13.84 -3.20 8.72
C ARG A 43 -12.63 -2.78 9.57
N LEU A 44 -11.64 -2.18 8.96
CA LEU A 44 -10.49 -1.66 9.69
C LEU A 44 -10.86 -0.37 10.43
N PRO A 45 -10.24 -0.10 11.59
CA PRO A 45 -10.49 1.12 12.31
C PRO A 45 -10.01 2.33 11.50
N VAL A 46 -10.94 3.17 11.06
CA VAL A 46 -10.65 4.46 10.41
C VAL A 46 -11.21 5.56 11.31
N ARG A 47 -10.39 5.98 12.27
CA ARG A 47 -10.76 7.01 13.25
C ARG A 47 -10.12 8.33 12.87
N SER A 48 -10.88 9.41 12.94
CA SER A 48 -10.34 10.76 12.74
C SER A 48 -9.58 11.22 13.98
N ARG A 49 -8.40 11.80 13.79
CA ARG A 49 -7.62 12.40 14.88
C ARG A 49 -8.34 13.57 15.57
N HIS A 50 -9.35 14.17 14.95
CA HIS A 50 -10.20 15.15 15.62
C HIS A 50 -11.02 14.55 16.78
N ALA A 51 -11.39 13.29 16.68
CA ALA A 51 -12.21 12.60 17.68
C ALA A 51 -11.41 11.62 18.55
N HIS A 52 -10.27 11.15 18.09
CA HIS A 52 -9.46 10.11 18.74
C HIS A 52 -7.97 10.45 18.65
N LEU A 53 -7.25 10.42 19.77
CA LEU A 53 -5.81 10.70 19.83
C LEU A 53 -4.97 9.77 18.95
N ASP A 54 -5.43 8.54 18.74
CA ASP A 54 -4.82 7.53 17.87
C ASP A 54 -5.42 7.50 16.47
N GLY A 55 -6.20 8.50 16.10
CA GLY A 55 -6.82 8.61 14.78
C GLY A 55 -5.83 9.04 13.70
N VAL A 56 -6.24 8.83 12.44
CA VAL A 56 -5.47 9.23 11.26
C VAL A 56 -5.82 10.65 10.82
N TRP A 57 -4.80 11.35 10.34
CA TRP A 57 -4.91 12.68 9.75
C TRP A 57 -4.16 12.72 8.43
N PHE A 58 -4.62 13.57 7.49
CA PHE A 58 -4.02 13.70 6.17
C PHE A 58 -3.67 15.16 5.88
N ASP A 59 -2.38 15.42 5.62
CA ASP A 59 -1.90 16.68 5.07
C ASP A 59 -1.54 16.49 3.58
N PHE A 60 -2.06 17.35 2.74
CA PHE A 60 -1.70 17.44 1.32
C PHE A 60 -0.85 18.70 1.13
N LEU A 61 0.44 18.51 0.90
CA LEU A 61 1.40 19.61 0.87
C LEU A 61 2.00 19.77 -0.53
N GLU A 62 2.15 21.02 -0.96
CA GLU A 62 2.88 21.37 -2.17
C GLU A 62 4.15 22.13 -1.77
N PRO A 63 5.36 21.72 -2.26
CA PRO A 63 6.57 22.49 -1.99
C PRO A 63 6.50 23.85 -2.69
N LEU A 64 6.90 24.90 -1.97
CA LEU A 64 7.04 26.23 -2.54
C LEU A 64 8.34 26.32 -3.33
N PRO A 65 8.41 27.13 -4.40
CA PRO A 65 9.67 27.41 -5.09
C PRO A 65 10.73 27.92 -4.11
N GLY A 66 11.91 27.26 -4.06
CA GLY A 66 12.97 27.58 -3.10
C GLY A 66 12.69 27.19 -1.65
N GLY A 67 11.56 26.56 -1.35
CA GLY A 67 11.22 26.05 -0.02
C GLY A 67 11.84 24.67 0.26
N PRO A 68 11.70 24.18 1.50
CA PRO A 68 12.18 22.85 1.86
C PRO A 68 11.46 21.76 1.07
N ALA A 69 12.18 20.65 0.82
CA ALA A 69 11.58 19.46 0.22
C ALA A 69 10.45 18.92 1.10
N ILE A 70 9.39 18.44 0.46
CA ILE A 70 8.27 17.77 1.14
C ILE A 70 8.33 16.32 0.70
N PHE A 71 8.38 15.42 1.68
CA PHE A 71 8.32 13.99 1.45
C PHE A 71 6.96 13.46 1.86
N THR A 72 6.43 12.51 1.09
CA THR A 72 5.33 11.66 1.54
C THR A 72 5.83 10.83 2.71
N GLY A 73 5.04 10.71 3.78
CA GLY A 73 5.48 10.00 4.98
C GLY A 73 4.41 9.97 6.07
N HIS A 74 4.62 9.10 7.07
CA HIS A 74 3.77 8.94 8.24
C HIS A 74 4.53 9.27 9.53
N VAL A 75 3.92 10.08 10.40
CA VAL A 75 4.40 10.35 11.77
C VAL A 75 3.20 10.43 12.70
N ASP A 76 3.11 9.54 13.68
CA ASP A 76 2.08 9.54 14.74
C ASP A 76 0.64 9.72 14.23
N GLY A 77 0.26 8.97 13.20
CA GLY A 77 -1.08 9.05 12.62
C GLY A 77 -1.29 10.22 11.65
N LEU A 78 -0.32 11.12 11.49
CA LEU A 78 -0.31 12.13 10.44
C LEU A 78 0.32 11.55 9.17
N ILE A 79 -0.45 11.46 8.11
CA ILE A 79 0.01 11.07 6.78
C ILE A 79 0.16 12.35 5.94
N THR A 80 1.39 12.65 5.57
CA THR A 80 1.70 13.75 4.65
C THR A 80 1.83 13.21 3.23
N LEU A 81 1.12 13.81 2.27
CA LEU A 81 1.22 13.48 0.85
C LEU A 81 1.77 14.68 0.08
N ASN A 82 2.85 14.44 -0.67
CA ASN A 82 3.40 15.44 -1.57
C ASN A 82 2.53 15.54 -2.83
N LEU A 83 1.87 16.68 -3.04
CA LEU A 83 0.99 16.91 -4.19
C LEU A 83 1.72 16.86 -5.55
N ASN A 84 3.04 17.03 -5.59
CA ASN A 84 3.81 16.84 -6.83
C ASN A 84 3.74 15.40 -7.34
N GLU A 85 3.52 14.42 -6.46
CA GLU A 85 3.35 13.02 -6.87
C GLU A 85 2.01 12.74 -7.57
N ALA A 86 1.04 13.64 -7.47
CA ALA A 86 -0.19 13.57 -8.23
C ALA A 86 0.01 13.97 -9.71
N ASP A 87 1.04 14.74 -10.02
CA ASP A 87 1.42 15.11 -11.39
C ASP A 87 2.11 13.92 -12.08
N PRO A 88 1.58 13.41 -13.21
CA PRO A 88 2.15 12.25 -13.90
C PRO A 88 3.60 12.45 -14.38
N ALA A 89 3.93 13.65 -14.87
CA ALA A 89 5.27 13.94 -15.38
C ALA A 89 6.29 14.01 -14.26
N ARG A 90 5.96 14.69 -13.16
CA ARG A 90 6.82 14.76 -11.97
C ARG A 90 6.99 13.39 -11.32
N ARG A 91 5.92 12.61 -11.24
CA ARG A 91 5.98 11.24 -10.74
C ARG A 91 6.89 10.36 -11.59
N ALA A 92 6.79 10.44 -12.92
CA ALA A 92 7.66 9.69 -13.83
C ALA A 92 9.15 10.06 -13.63
N ALA A 93 9.46 11.36 -13.46
CA ALA A 93 10.82 11.79 -13.16
C ALA A 93 11.35 11.24 -11.83
N ILE A 94 10.51 11.19 -10.79
CA ILE A 94 10.86 10.59 -9.49
C ILE A 94 11.07 9.08 -9.63
N GLN A 95 10.20 8.38 -10.38
CA GLN A 95 10.34 6.96 -10.68
C GLN A 95 11.69 6.63 -11.32
N GLU A 96 12.08 7.42 -12.34
CA GLU A 96 13.35 7.25 -13.03
C GLU A 96 14.54 7.50 -12.09
N GLN A 97 14.49 8.61 -11.33
CA GLN A 97 15.54 8.97 -10.38
C GLN A 97 15.76 7.94 -9.28
N MET A 98 14.67 7.30 -8.80
CA MET A 98 14.72 6.32 -7.70
C MET A 98 14.82 4.87 -8.18
N GLY A 99 14.73 4.61 -9.50
CA GLY A 99 14.68 3.25 -10.04
C GLY A 99 13.42 2.47 -9.64
N GLU A 100 12.36 3.17 -9.24
CA GLU A 100 11.09 2.57 -8.83
C GLU A 100 10.11 2.47 -10.01
N HIS A 101 10.02 1.33 -10.64
CA HIS A 101 9.15 1.13 -11.81
C HIS A 101 7.65 1.21 -11.49
N TYR A 102 7.27 1.02 -10.24
CA TYR A 102 5.87 1.07 -9.79
C TYR A 102 5.70 2.06 -8.65
N ARG A 103 5.38 3.31 -9.00
CA ARG A 103 5.13 4.37 -8.03
C ARG A 103 3.80 5.04 -8.34
N THR A 104 2.80 4.80 -7.53
CA THR A 104 1.47 5.40 -7.70
C THR A 104 1.06 6.14 -6.43
N LEU A 105 0.30 7.23 -6.58
CA LEU A 105 -0.22 7.97 -5.43
C LEU A 105 -1.08 7.09 -4.51
N ALA A 106 -1.83 6.13 -5.10
CA ALA A 106 -2.61 5.18 -4.32
C ALA A 106 -1.72 4.17 -3.58
N GLY A 107 -0.59 3.77 -4.18
CA GLY A 107 0.41 2.90 -3.56
C GLY A 107 1.02 3.58 -2.35
N HIS A 108 1.51 4.81 -2.50
CA HIS A 108 2.07 5.59 -1.39
C HIS A 108 1.07 5.80 -0.26
N LEU A 109 -0.17 6.19 -0.59
CA LEU A 109 -1.19 6.35 0.45
C LEU A 109 -1.44 5.05 1.23
N ARG A 110 -1.44 3.90 0.58
CA ARG A 110 -1.60 2.59 1.23
C ARG A 110 -0.38 2.21 2.04
N HIS A 111 0.81 2.56 1.57
CA HIS A 111 2.07 2.38 2.28
C HIS A 111 2.09 3.19 3.59
N GLU A 112 1.76 4.47 3.56
CA GLU A 112 1.73 5.31 4.76
C GLU A 112 0.63 4.88 5.74
N LEU A 113 -0.52 4.42 5.22
CA LEU A 113 -1.55 3.80 6.05
C LEU A 113 -1.07 2.50 6.70
N ALA A 114 -0.19 1.74 6.06
CA ALA A 114 0.38 0.54 6.67
C ALA A 114 1.24 0.85 7.89
N HIS A 115 2.03 1.93 7.86
CA HIS A 115 2.76 2.42 9.04
C HIS A 115 1.81 2.83 10.16
N TYR A 116 0.71 3.51 9.83
CA TYR A 116 -0.34 3.81 10.80
C TYR A 116 -0.94 2.55 11.44
N TYR A 117 -1.26 1.52 10.63
CA TYR A 117 -1.78 0.26 11.16
C TYR A 117 -0.73 -0.52 11.95
N TRP A 118 0.55 -0.50 11.56
CA TRP A 118 1.61 -1.04 12.39
C TRP A 118 1.61 -0.41 13.79
N GLN A 119 1.54 0.92 13.87
CA GLN A 119 1.48 1.65 15.13
C GLN A 119 0.26 1.26 15.99
N LEU A 120 -0.88 0.99 15.37
CA LEU A 120 -2.07 0.53 16.08
C LEU A 120 -1.95 -0.93 16.55
N PHE A 121 -1.52 -1.82 15.66
CA PHE A 121 -1.52 -3.26 15.90
C PHE A 121 -0.38 -3.69 16.81
N SER A 122 0.75 -2.99 16.82
CA SER A 122 1.91 -3.26 17.68
C SER A 122 1.63 -3.08 19.18
N ARG A 123 0.48 -2.50 19.54
CA ARG A 123 -0.02 -2.46 20.92
C ARG A 123 -0.40 -3.84 21.43
N ASP A 124 -0.64 -4.81 20.56
CA ASP A 124 -0.86 -6.20 20.87
C ASP A 124 0.49 -6.95 20.82
N PRO A 125 1.07 -7.35 21.96
CA PRO A 125 2.40 -7.95 22.01
C PRO A 125 2.45 -9.34 21.34
N VAL A 126 1.32 -10.05 21.27
CA VAL A 126 1.22 -11.35 20.60
C VAL A 126 1.33 -11.15 19.09
N TRP A 127 0.57 -10.20 18.55
CA TRP A 127 0.67 -9.84 17.13
C TRP A 127 2.07 -9.35 16.76
N LEU A 128 2.65 -8.47 17.58
CA LEU A 128 3.99 -7.94 17.33
C LEU A 128 5.05 -9.05 17.30
N GLY A 129 4.95 -10.01 18.21
CA GLY A 129 5.83 -11.19 18.23
C GLY A 129 5.72 -12.02 16.96
N GLN A 130 4.51 -12.25 16.46
CA GLN A 130 4.25 -12.95 15.20
C GLN A 130 4.83 -12.19 14.01
N CYS A 131 4.60 -10.86 13.94
CA CYS A 131 5.15 -10.03 12.88
C CYS A 131 6.69 -10.04 12.85
N ARG A 132 7.35 -9.99 14.01
CA ARG A 132 8.82 -10.10 14.10
C ARG A 132 9.36 -11.41 13.55
N THR A 133 8.62 -12.49 13.69
CA THR A 133 9.02 -13.80 13.13
C THR A 133 9.01 -13.79 11.61
N VAL A 134 8.11 -13.02 10.98
CA VAL A 134 7.89 -13.01 9.52
C VAL A 134 8.65 -11.89 8.84
N PHE A 135 8.60 -10.67 9.40
CA PHE A 135 9.18 -9.47 8.80
C PHE A 135 10.58 -9.13 9.34
N GLY A 136 10.96 -9.70 10.48
CA GLY A 136 12.24 -9.41 11.13
C GLY A 136 12.11 -8.46 12.33
N ASP A 137 13.26 -8.16 12.95
CA ASP A 137 13.30 -7.34 14.16
C ASP A 137 13.15 -5.84 13.84
N ASP A 138 11.98 -5.29 14.14
CA ASP A 138 11.62 -3.88 13.95
C ASP A 138 12.34 -2.91 14.90
N ARG A 139 13.12 -3.40 15.88
CA ARG A 139 13.90 -2.59 16.83
C ARG A 139 15.26 -2.15 16.25
N GLN A 140 15.60 -2.56 15.05
CA GLN A 140 16.76 -2.06 14.32
C GLN A 140 16.66 -0.54 14.15
N ASP A 141 17.81 0.15 14.16
CA ASP A 141 17.82 1.60 13.92
C ASP A 141 17.34 1.90 12.50
N TYR A 142 16.14 2.47 12.41
CA TYR A 142 15.46 2.79 11.17
C TYR A 142 16.28 3.74 10.28
N ASN A 143 16.85 4.80 10.85
CA ASN A 143 17.60 5.78 10.08
C ASN A 143 18.90 5.17 9.52
N GLN A 144 19.58 4.37 10.34
CA GLN A 144 20.80 3.67 9.92
C GLN A 144 20.50 2.64 8.82
N ALA A 145 19.39 1.90 8.94
CA ALA A 145 18.96 0.92 7.96
C ALA A 145 18.68 1.58 6.61
N LEU A 146 17.89 2.67 6.59
CA LEU A 146 17.61 3.44 5.37
C LEU A 146 18.86 4.07 4.77
N ALA A 147 19.73 4.67 5.58
CA ALA A 147 21.00 5.24 5.09
C ALA A 147 21.87 4.14 4.43
N SER A 148 21.93 2.96 5.03
CA SER A 148 22.62 1.80 4.47
C SER A 148 22.03 1.35 3.13
N TYR A 149 20.70 1.28 3.05
CA TYR A 149 19.98 0.94 1.82
C TYR A 149 20.27 1.95 0.70
N HIS A 150 20.21 3.25 0.99
CA HIS A 150 20.49 4.28 -0.02
C HIS A 150 21.94 4.32 -0.49
N GLN A 151 22.89 3.92 0.36
CA GLN A 151 24.32 3.88 0.00
C GLN A 151 24.71 2.62 -0.77
N ARG A 152 24.15 1.46 -0.40
CA ARG A 152 24.60 0.14 -0.91
C ARG A 152 23.59 -0.51 -1.86
N GLY A 153 22.38 0.03 -1.94
CA GLY A 153 21.26 -0.63 -2.61
C GLY A 153 20.68 -1.79 -1.80
N PRO A 154 19.67 -2.49 -2.36
CA PRO A 154 19.09 -3.68 -1.76
C PRO A 154 20.07 -4.85 -1.74
N ALA A 155 19.82 -5.83 -0.86
CA ALA A 155 20.54 -7.10 -0.89
C ALA A 155 20.37 -7.77 -2.26
N PRO A 156 21.41 -8.44 -2.83
CA PRO A 156 21.36 -9.04 -4.17
C PRO A 156 20.22 -10.06 -4.34
N ASP A 157 19.82 -10.72 -3.25
CA ASP A 157 18.77 -11.74 -3.19
C ASP A 157 17.40 -11.19 -2.75
N TRP A 158 17.21 -9.88 -2.72
CA TRP A 158 15.97 -9.26 -2.21
C TRP A 158 14.72 -9.84 -2.85
N ALA A 159 14.72 -10.09 -4.16
CA ALA A 159 13.56 -10.58 -4.90
C ALA A 159 13.10 -11.98 -4.47
N THR A 160 13.94 -12.74 -3.76
CA THR A 160 13.56 -14.06 -3.21
C THR A 160 12.81 -13.99 -1.88
N ARG A 161 12.82 -12.83 -1.22
CA ARG A 161 12.29 -12.65 0.14
C ARG A 161 11.35 -11.47 0.30
N PHE A 162 11.43 -10.47 -0.57
CA PHE A 162 10.73 -9.20 -0.46
C PHE A 162 9.92 -8.89 -1.72
N ILE A 163 8.77 -8.25 -1.55
CA ILE A 163 7.88 -7.91 -2.65
C ILE A 163 8.42 -6.76 -3.52
N SER A 164 9.25 -5.91 -2.93
CA SER A 164 9.98 -4.83 -3.62
C SER A 164 11.40 -4.72 -3.08
N ALA A 165 12.30 -4.07 -3.84
CA ALA A 165 13.65 -3.78 -3.37
C ALA A 165 13.62 -2.93 -2.10
N TYR A 166 12.73 -1.93 -2.05
CA TYR A 166 12.58 -1.03 -0.91
C TYR A 166 12.14 -1.74 0.37
N ALA A 167 11.29 -2.77 0.26
CA ALA A 167 10.91 -3.62 1.38
C ALA A 167 12.09 -4.25 2.13
N SER A 168 13.24 -4.43 1.44
CA SER A 168 14.45 -4.98 2.07
C SER A 168 15.19 -3.99 2.98
N SER A 169 14.79 -2.73 3.03
CA SER A 169 15.48 -1.68 3.77
C SER A 169 15.29 -1.78 5.29
N HIS A 170 14.07 -2.10 5.75
CA HIS A 170 13.72 -2.23 7.16
C HIS A 170 12.45 -3.08 7.33
N PRO A 171 12.25 -3.81 8.46
CA PRO A 171 11.02 -4.56 8.72
C PRO A 171 9.72 -3.74 8.65
N TRP A 172 9.75 -2.46 9.02
CA TRP A 172 8.60 -1.57 8.86
C TRP A 172 8.27 -1.30 7.39
N GLU A 173 9.28 -1.18 6.53
CA GLU A 173 9.10 -1.00 5.09
C GLU A 173 8.61 -2.30 4.44
N ASP A 174 9.11 -3.44 4.88
CA ASP A 174 8.63 -4.75 4.41
C ASP A 174 7.14 -4.97 4.74
N TRP A 175 6.74 -4.63 5.98
CA TRP A 175 5.33 -4.61 6.34
C TRP A 175 4.54 -3.62 5.48
N ALA A 176 5.01 -2.38 5.32
CA ALA A 176 4.29 -1.32 4.62
C ALA A 176 4.11 -1.65 3.13
N GLU A 177 5.15 -2.13 2.47
CA GLU A 177 5.10 -2.58 1.08
C GLU A 177 4.15 -3.79 0.94
N THR A 178 4.31 -4.83 1.78
CA THR A 178 3.45 -6.02 1.75
C THR A 178 1.98 -5.67 1.98
N PHE A 179 1.69 -4.79 2.93
CA PHE A 179 0.33 -4.31 3.22
C PHE A 179 -0.26 -3.51 2.05
N ALA A 180 0.51 -2.59 1.45
CA ALA A 180 0.08 -1.83 0.29
C ALA A 180 -0.26 -2.75 -0.89
N HIS A 181 0.58 -3.74 -1.16
CA HIS A 181 0.34 -4.75 -2.19
C HIS A 181 -0.89 -5.61 -1.89
N TYR A 182 -1.08 -6.03 -0.65
CA TYR A 182 -2.29 -6.74 -0.23
C TYR A 182 -3.55 -5.91 -0.53
N LEU A 183 -3.56 -4.63 -0.20
CA LEU A 183 -4.68 -3.74 -0.52
C LEU A 183 -4.87 -3.54 -2.03
N HIS A 184 -3.80 -3.54 -2.83
CA HIS A 184 -3.92 -3.51 -4.30
C HIS A 184 -4.62 -4.75 -4.82
N MET A 185 -4.20 -5.93 -4.37
CA MET A 185 -4.77 -7.21 -4.76
C MET A 185 -6.25 -7.31 -4.39
N GLU A 186 -6.58 -6.97 -3.16
CA GLU A 186 -7.96 -7.02 -2.63
C GLU A 186 -8.88 -6.09 -3.41
N GLU A 187 -8.49 -4.84 -3.63
CA GLU A 187 -9.29 -3.86 -4.37
C GLU A 187 -9.47 -4.24 -5.85
N ALA A 188 -8.42 -4.78 -6.48
CA ALA A 188 -8.50 -5.21 -7.87
C ALA A 188 -9.40 -6.44 -8.02
N LEU A 189 -9.29 -7.43 -7.13
CA LEU A 189 -10.15 -8.60 -7.10
C LEU A 189 -11.61 -8.24 -6.81
N HIS A 190 -11.83 -7.31 -5.88
CA HIS A 190 -13.15 -6.76 -5.60
C HIS A 190 -13.74 -6.08 -6.85
N THR A 191 -12.96 -5.25 -7.53
CA THR A 191 -13.37 -4.57 -8.76
C THR A 191 -13.67 -5.55 -9.89
N ALA A 192 -12.80 -6.57 -10.09
CA ALA A 192 -13.01 -7.62 -11.08
C ALA A 192 -14.33 -8.37 -10.85
N ARG A 193 -14.62 -8.71 -9.59
CA ARG A 193 -15.89 -9.35 -9.21
C ARG A 193 -17.09 -8.44 -9.47
N TRP A 194 -16.99 -7.16 -9.11
CA TRP A 194 -18.05 -6.18 -9.35
C TRP A 194 -18.34 -6.00 -10.85
N LEU A 195 -17.30 -6.05 -11.70
CA LEU A 195 -17.42 -6.01 -13.15
C LEU A 195 -17.93 -7.33 -13.77
N GLY A 196 -18.12 -8.38 -12.97
CA GLY A 196 -18.55 -9.69 -13.47
C GLY A 196 -17.46 -10.47 -14.22
N LEU A 197 -16.17 -10.16 -14.01
CA LEU A 197 -15.08 -10.89 -14.67
C LEU A 197 -14.95 -12.29 -14.07
N ASP A 198 -15.16 -13.32 -14.91
CA ASP A 198 -14.94 -14.72 -14.53
C ASP A 198 -13.53 -15.15 -14.93
N LEU A 199 -12.59 -15.06 -14.00
CA LEU A 199 -11.18 -15.40 -14.20
C LEU A 199 -10.95 -16.89 -14.51
N ARG A 200 -11.92 -17.78 -14.21
CA ARG A 200 -11.84 -19.21 -14.51
C ARG A 200 -11.99 -19.51 -15.99
N ARG A 201 -12.49 -18.55 -16.78
CA ARG A 201 -12.65 -18.68 -18.24
C ARG A 201 -11.43 -18.19 -19.03
N LEU A 202 -10.40 -17.72 -18.34
CA LEU A 202 -9.17 -17.33 -18.99
C LEU A 202 -8.41 -18.58 -19.46
N HIS A 203 -7.81 -18.50 -20.64
CA HIS A 203 -6.94 -19.56 -21.19
C HIS A 203 -5.51 -19.49 -20.61
N LEU A 204 -5.38 -18.98 -19.38
CA LEU A 204 -4.13 -18.90 -18.64
C LEU A 204 -4.07 -20.04 -17.62
N ARG A 205 -2.89 -20.63 -17.50
CA ARG A 205 -2.58 -21.59 -16.44
C ARG A 205 -1.52 -20.97 -15.53
N VAL A 206 -1.72 -21.08 -14.24
CA VAL A 206 -0.79 -20.62 -13.22
C VAL A 206 -0.51 -21.79 -12.28
N ASP A 207 0.72 -21.89 -11.81
CA ASP A 207 1.07 -22.80 -10.75
C ASP A 207 0.55 -22.23 -9.43
N SER A 208 -0.32 -23.00 -8.77
CA SER A 208 -0.93 -22.57 -7.50
C SER A 208 0.06 -22.73 -6.35
N PHE A 209 0.02 -21.79 -5.41
CA PHE A 209 0.70 -21.95 -4.14
C PHE A 209 -0.07 -22.94 -3.26
N ASP A 210 0.64 -23.77 -2.55
CA ASP A 210 0.06 -24.70 -1.59
C ASP A 210 0.24 -24.19 -0.15
N ARG A 211 -0.32 -24.90 0.82
CA ARG A 211 -0.28 -24.53 2.23
C ARG A 211 1.12 -24.52 2.84
N THR A 212 2.11 -25.13 2.19
CA THR A 212 3.51 -25.07 2.64
C THR A 212 4.12 -23.69 2.49
N ALA A 213 3.53 -22.83 1.63
CA ALA A 213 3.90 -21.42 1.49
C ALA A 213 3.37 -20.54 2.64
N LEU A 214 2.50 -21.07 3.52
CA LEU A 214 1.85 -20.29 4.56
C LEU A 214 2.50 -20.55 5.93
N GLN A 215 2.41 -19.57 6.82
CA GLN A 215 2.58 -19.82 8.23
C GLN A 215 1.41 -20.70 8.72
N PRO A 216 1.68 -21.76 9.50
CA PRO A 216 0.62 -22.65 9.95
C PRO A 216 -0.47 -21.90 10.71
N ASP A 217 -1.70 -21.94 10.23
CA ASP A 217 -2.86 -21.42 10.94
C ASP A 217 -3.69 -22.59 11.51
N ARG A 218 -4.50 -22.25 12.50
CA ARG A 218 -5.46 -23.18 13.13
C ARG A 218 -6.71 -23.41 12.28
N ALA A 219 -6.89 -22.68 11.18
CA ALA A 219 -8.08 -22.71 10.34
C ALA A 219 -7.76 -23.09 8.88
N PRO A 220 -7.51 -24.37 8.57
CA PRO A 220 -7.12 -24.83 7.22
C PRO A 220 -8.03 -24.37 6.08
N ALA A 221 -9.32 -24.19 6.35
CA ALA A 221 -10.27 -23.71 5.34
C ALA A 221 -10.08 -22.22 4.99
N LEU A 222 -9.67 -21.40 5.95
CA LEU A 222 -9.36 -19.98 5.71
C LEU A 222 -8.07 -19.82 4.92
N ASP A 223 -7.06 -20.64 5.20
CA ASP A 223 -5.82 -20.70 4.42
C ASP A 223 -6.12 -21.01 2.94
N GLN A 224 -7.01 -21.97 2.66
CA GLN A 224 -7.37 -22.30 1.28
C GLN A 224 -8.08 -21.15 0.59
N LEU A 225 -8.99 -20.45 1.26
CA LEU A 225 -9.67 -19.28 0.69
C LEU A 225 -8.68 -18.14 0.37
N PHE A 226 -7.65 -17.95 1.20
CA PHE A 226 -6.60 -17.01 0.93
C PHE A 226 -5.77 -17.43 -0.30
N LEU A 227 -5.34 -18.68 -0.40
CA LEU A 227 -4.59 -19.21 -1.55
C LEU A 227 -5.40 -19.09 -2.85
N ASP A 228 -6.69 -19.43 -2.81
CA ASP A 228 -7.59 -19.23 -3.95
C ASP A 228 -7.70 -17.75 -4.36
N ALA A 229 -7.57 -16.82 -3.43
CA ALA A 229 -7.53 -15.39 -3.73
C ALA A 229 -6.18 -15.00 -4.36
N ILE A 230 -5.07 -15.56 -3.92
CA ILE A 230 -3.75 -15.35 -4.54
C ILE A 230 -3.73 -15.88 -5.98
N ASP A 231 -4.24 -17.09 -6.23
CA ASP A 231 -4.32 -17.65 -7.59
C ASP A 231 -5.16 -16.77 -8.52
N ARG A 232 -6.32 -16.29 -8.04
CA ARG A 232 -7.14 -15.33 -8.80
C ARG A 232 -6.41 -14.02 -9.05
N TRP A 233 -5.63 -13.54 -8.08
CA TRP A 233 -4.82 -12.35 -8.28
C TRP A 233 -3.76 -12.54 -9.35
N VAL A 234 -3.04 -13.66 -9.35
CA VAL A 234 -2.03 -13.97 -10.37
C VAL A 234 -2.67 -13.99 -11.76
N LEU A 235 -3.82 -14.65 -11.93
CA LEU A 235 -4.56 -14.64 -13.20
C LEU A 235 -4.96 -13.22 -13.63
N LEU A 236 -5.49 -12.42 -12.72
CA LEU A 236 -5.93 -11.05 -13.00
C LEU A 236 -4.75 -10.13 -13.36
N SER A 237 -3.64 -10.22 -12.63
CA SER A 237 -2.46 -9.39 -12.87
C SER A 237 -1.76 -9.74 -14.18
N LEU A 238 -1.66 -11.03 -14.52
CA LEU A 238 -1.16 -11.48 -15.82
C LEU A 238 -2.04 -10.96 -16.95
N THR A 239 -3.36 -11.08 -16.82
CA THR A 239 -4.31 -10.57 -17.82
C THR A 239 -4.14 -9.06 -18.02
N ALA A 240 -4.03 -8.30 -16.93
CA ALA A 240 -3.83 -6.85 -16.99
C ALA A 240 -2.47 -6.49 -17.63
N ASN A 241 -1.42 -7.25 -17.34
CA ASN A 241 -0.09 -7.07 -17.93
C ASN A 241 -0.11 -7.34 -19.44
N GLU A 242 -0.73 -8.42 -19.90
CA GLU A 242 -0.85 -8.74 -21.32
C GLU A 242 -1.68 -7.69 -22.07
N LEU A 243 -2.79 -7.21 -21.49
CA LEU A 243 -3.59 -6.15 -22.10
C LEU A 243 -2.81 -4.84 -22.20
N ASN A 244 -2.06 -4.47 -21.17
CA ASN A 244 -1.20 -3.27 -21.22
C ASN A 244 -0.09 -3.42 -22.27
N ALA A 245 0.59 -4.56 -22.31
CA ALA A 245 1.62 -4.84 -23.29
C ALA A 245 1.07 -4.78 -24.73
N ALA A 246 -0.13 -5.34 -24.98
CA ALA A 246 -0.79 -5.26 -26.27
C ALA A 246 -1.13 -3.82 -26.69
N LEU A 247 -1.34 -2.91 -25.75
CA LEU A 247 -1.58 -1.48 -25.99
C LEU A 247 -0.28 -0.65 -26.01
N GLY A 248 0.90 -1.26 -25.85
CA GLY A 248 2.18 -0.57 -25.83
C GLY A 248 2.46 0.17 -24.51
N HIS A 249 1.78 -0.19 -23.42
CA HIS A 249 1.99 0.36 -22.08
C HIS A 249 2.89 -0.53 -21.21
N PRO A 250 3.56 0.02 -20.20
CA PRO A 250 4.26 -0.76 -19.19
C PRO A 250 3.34 -1.76 -18.50
N LEU A 251 3.92 -2.78 -17.87
CA LEU A 251 3.18 -3.75 -17.08
C LEU A 251 2.33 -3.06 -16.00
N ALA A 252 1.07 -3.46 -15.87
CA ALA A 252 0.18 -2.94 -14.85
C ALA A 252 0.62 -3.33 -13.43
N TYR A 253 1.21 -4.52 -13.30
CA TYR A 253 1.74 -5.06 -12.05
C TYR A 253 3.02 -5.85 -12.33
N PRO A 254 4.22 -5.26 -12.17
CA PRO A 254 5.49 -5.88 -12.54
C PRO A 254 6.12 -6.76 -11.44
N PHE A 255 5.38 -7.12 -10.41
CA PHE A 255 5.90 -7.85 -9.26
C PHE A 255 5.64 -9.35 -9.37
N VAL A 256 6.60 -10.14 -8.94
CA VAL A 256 6.52 -11.60 -8.93
C VAL A 256 6.29 -12.09 -7.51
N LEU A 257 5.29 -12.94 -7.33
CA LEU A 257 5.04 -13.60 -6.05
C LEU A 257 5.87 -14.89 -5.95
N ASN A 258 6.38 -15.14 -4.76
CA ASN A 258 7.03 -16.38 -4.38
C ASN A 258 6.52 -16.84 -2.99
N PRO A 259 6.84 -18.06 -2.52
CA PRO A 259 6.35 -18.56 -1.23
C PRO A 259 6.63 -17.63 -0.04
N ALA A 260 7.81 -17.00 0.02
CA ALA A 260 8.16 -16.10 1.13
C ALA A 260 7.28 -14.84 1.14
N ILE A 261 7.00 -14.27 -0.04
CA ILE A 261 6.10 -13.11 -0.19
C ILE A 261 4.66 -13.51 0.13
N VAL A 262 4.21 -14.69 -0.32
CA VAL A 262 2.85 -15.21 -0.03
C VAL A 262 2.66 -15.41 1.48
N ALA A 263 3.66 -15.90 2.20
CA ALA A 263 3.62 -16.01 3.67
C ALA A 263 3.45 -14.64 4.35
N LYS A 264 4.14 -13.61 3.88
CA LYS A 264 4.00 -12.23 4.37
C LYS A 264 2.62 -11.64 4.07
N LEU A 265 2.11 -11.84 2.86
CA LEU A 265 0.75 -11.45 2.47
C LEU A 265 -0.31 -12.16 3.32
N HIS A 266 -0.09 -13.43 3.66
CA HIS A 266 -0.96 -14.19 4.57
C HIS A 266 -0.95 -13.58 5.99
N THR A 267 0.22 -13.20 6.49
CA THR A 267 0.35 -12.53 7.79
C THR A 267 -0.40 -11.20 7.81
N VAL A 268 -0.34 -10.42 6.73
CA VAL A 268 -1.17 -9.21 6.58
C VAL A 268 -2.66 -9.59 6.59
N HIS A 269 -3.07 -10.58 5.82
CA HIS A 269 -4.46 -11.06 5.76
C HIS A 269 -5.00 -11.42 7.16
N GLN A 270 -4.26 -12.24 7.90
CA GLN A 270 -4.60 -12.61 9.28
C GLN A 270 -4.67 -11.41 10.22
N SER A 271 -3.73 -10.45 10.07
CA SER A 271 -3.74 -9.21 10.83
C SER A 271 -5.02 -8.41 10.60
N LEU A 272 -5.43 -8.24 9.34
CA LEU A 272 -6.65 -7.53 9.01
C LEU A 272 -7.90 -8.24 9.57
N GLN A 273 -7.96 -9.57 9.50
CA GLN A 273 -9.05 -10.33 10.11
C GLN A 273 -9.10 -10.17 11.64
N ARG A 274 -7.94 -10.22 12.31
CA ARG A 274 -7.83 -10.05 13.76
C ARG A 274 -8.31 -8.69 14.25
N PHE A 275 -7.95 -7.62 13.53
CA PHE A 275 -8.24 -6.24 13.93
C PHE A 275 -9.48 -5.65 13.24
N ALA A 276 -10.15 -6.41 12.37
CA ALA A 276 -11.44 -6.01 11.83
C ALA A 276 -12.46 -5.85 12.97
N SER A 277 -13.08 -4.67 13.08
CA SER A 277 -14.08 -4.44 14.09
C SER A 277 -15.33 -5.31 13.85
N SER A 278 -15.85 -5.93 14.91
CA SER A 278 -17.10 -6.70 14.85
C SER A 278 -18.34 -5.81 14.75
N ALA A 279 -18.19 -4.49 14.74
CA ALA A 279 -19.30 -3.57 14.60
C ALA A 279 -19.94 -3.68 13.20
N PRO A 280 -21.27 -3.75 13.10
CA PRO A 280 -21.94 -3.69 11.82
C PRO A 280 -21.57 -2.38 11.12
N LEU A 281 -21.30 -2.44 9.80
CA LEU A 281 -21.22 -1.25 8.97
C LEU A 281 -22.54 -0.50 9.14
N MET A 282 -22.53 0.61 9.88
CA MET A 282 -23.61 1.59 9.73
C MET A 282 -23.39 2.25 8.38
N LEU A 283 -24.18 1.82 7.41
CA LEU A 283 -24.31 2.45 6.10
C LEU A 283 -24.95 3.83 6.26
#